data_930dcb831596261ffa3754f999540f89
#
_entry.id   930dcb831596261ffa3754f999540f89
#
_cell.length_a   1.000
_cell.length_b   1.000
_cell.length_c   1.000
_cell.angle_alpha   90.00
_cell.angle_beta   90.00
_cell.angle_gamma   90.00
#
_symmetry.space_group_name_H-M   'P 1'
#
loop_
_entity.id
_entity.type
_entity.pdbx_description
1 polymer ?
#
loop_
_entity_poly.entity_id
_entity_poly.type
_entity_poly.pdbx_seq_one_letter_code
_entity_poly.pdbx_strand_id
1 'polypeptide(L)'
;MFKTAEELETKINEYFTQCEPRPWLSKDGEPCENKHGEAIMLPGKPPTITGLALFLGFNTRAALRTYRGKSEFVSAITRAKSRIEEYAESRLYDKDGCRGAMFYLSLNAEGWKEEKDEDTAPVEIVRIVDDV
;
A
#
# COMPACT_ATOMS: atom_id res chain seq x y z
N MET A 1 -2.42 20.92 -4.97
CA MET A 1 -2.69 19.51 -4.98
C MET A 1 -4.08 19.21 -4.42
N PHE A 2 -4.22 18.81 -3.16
CA PHE A 2 -5.55 18.57 -2.59
C PHE A 2 -5.92 19.73 -1.70
N LYS A 3 -7.16 20.16 -1.79
CA LYS A 3 -7.60 21.31 -0.99
C LYS A 3 -8.14 20.90 0.35
N THR A 4 -8.73 19.70 0.44
CA THR A 4 -9.32 19.23 1.67
C THR A 4 -8.94 17.79 1.92
N ALA A 5 -9.03 17.37 3.18
CA ALA A 5 -8.77 15.97 3.52
C ALA A 5 -9.79 15.05 2.85
N GLU A 6 -11.01 15.53 2.67
CA GLU A 6 -12.03 14.73 2.01
C GLU A 6 -11.68 14.45 0.57
N GLU A 7 -11.14 15.46 -0.11
CA GLU A 7 -10.72 15.29 -1.49
C GLU A 7 -9.60 14.27 -1.58
N LEU A 8 -8.65 14.34 -0.66
CA LEU A 8 -7.55 13.39 -0.61
C LEU A 8 -8.06 11.98 -0.32
N GLU A 9 -8.98 11.84 0.63
CA GLU A 9 -9.52 10.54 0.97
C GLU A 9 -10.30 9.94 -0.19
N THR A 10 -11.01 10.78 -0.93
CA THR A 10 -11.73 10.30 -2.11
C THR A 10 -10.75 9.73 -3.14
N LYS A 11 -9.65 10.42 -3.35
CA LYS A 11 -8.62 9.93 -4.28
C LYS A 11 -7.99 8.65 -3.79
N ILE A 12 -7.73 8.56 -2.50
CA ILE A 12 -7.17 7.34 -1.92
C ILE A 12 -8.14 6.18 -2.14
N ASN A 13 -9.43 6.40 -1.90
CA ASN A 13 -10.40 5.34 -2.08
C ASN A 13 -10.52 4.94 -3.55
N GLU A 14 -10.39 5.90 -4.47
CA GLU A 14 -10.37 5.57 -5.89
C GLU A 14 -9.22 4.64 -6.24
N TYR A 15 -8.06 4.91 -5.64
CA TYR A 15 -6.91 4.04 -5.90
C TYR A 15 -7.19 2.61 -5.46
N PHE A 16 -7.73 2.44 -4.26
CA PHE A 16 -7.99 1.09 -3.77
C PHE A 16 -9.08 0.41 -4.58
N THR A 17 -10.07 1.17 -5.03
CA THR A 17 -11.11 0.60 -5.88
C THR A 17 -10.52 0.11 -7.20
N GLN A 18 -9.58 0.85 -7.77
CA GLN A 18 -8.94 0.43 -9.01
C GLN A 18 -8.08 -0.80 -8.83
N CYS A 19 -7.66 -1.10 -7.60
CA CYS A 19 -6.86 -2.29 -7.34
C CYS A 19 -7.71 -3.56 -7.27
N GLU A 20 -9.03 -3.41 -7.16
CA GLU A 20 -9.91 -4.57 -7.04
C GLU A 20 -10.32 -5.10 -8.40
N PRO A 21 -10.65 -6.38 -8.51
CA PRO A 21 -11.21 -6.90 -9.75
C PRO A 21 -12.47 -6.13 -10.10
N ARG A 22 -12.64 -5.85 -11.37
CA ARG A 22 -13.78 -5.06 -11.81
C ARG A 22 -14.24 -5.54 -13.16
N PRO A 23 -15.54 -5.31 -13.51
CA PRO A 23 -16.04 -5.72 -14.81
C PRO A 23 -15.36 -4.95 -15.94
N TRP A 24 -15.13 -5.62 -17.03
CA TRP A 24 -14.64 -4.98 -18.25
C TRP A 24 -15.83 -4.30 -18.90
N LEU A 25 -15.77 -2.99 -19.05
CA LEU A 25 -16.87 -2.22 -19.60
C LEU A 25 -16.63 -1.87 -21.04
N SER A 26 -17.72 -1.84 -21.81
CA SER A 26 -17.65 -1.42 -23.21
C SER A 26 -17.58 0.10 -23.25
N LYS A 27 -17.51 0.64 -24.48
CA LYS A 27 -17.47 2.09 -24.64
C LYS A 27 -18.72 2.76 -24.10
N ASP A 28 -19.83 2.02 -24.09
CA ASP A 28 -21.10 2.56 -23.62
C ASP A 28 -21.26 2.40 -22.11
N GLY A 29 -20.25 1.87 -21.43
CA GLY A 29 -20.35 1.68 -20.00
C GLY A 29 -21.05 0.42 -19.57
N GLU A 30 -21.34 -0.48 -20.51
CA GLU A 30 -22.03 -1.73 -20.20
C GLU A 30 -21.01 -2.84 -19.98
N PRO A 31 -21.28 -3.76 -19.04
CA PRO A 31 -20.36 -4.86 -18.81
C PRO A 31 -20.24 -5.75 -20.03
N CYS A 32 -19.02 -6.11 -20.39
CA CYS A 32 -18.79 -7.08 -21.44
C CYS A 32 -19.05 -8.47 -20.88
N GLU A 33 -19.60 -9.35 -21.73
CA GLU A 33 -19.92 -10.71 -21.29
C GLU A 33 -19.22 -11.72 -22.18
N ASN A 34 -18.91 -12.87 -21.59
CA ASN A 34 -18.34 -13.96 -22.37
C ASN A 34 -19.48 -14.72 -23.06
N LYS A 35 -19.14 -15.78 -23.77
CA LYS A 35 -20.15 -16.54 -24.54
C LYS A 35 -21.17 -17.22 -23.65
N HIS A 36 -20.92 -17.31 -22.35
CA HIS A 36 -21.88 -17.91 -21.42
C HIS A 36 -22.72 -16.88 -20.70
N GLY A 37 -22.64 -15.61 -21.09
CA GLY A 37 -23.42 -14.55 -20.47
C GLY A 37 -22.85 -14.05 -19.16
N GLU A 38 -21.62 -14.45 -18.82
CA GLU A 38 -21.00 -14.02 -17.58
C GLU A 38 -20.15 -12.79 -17.82
N ALA A 39 -20.17 -11.87 -16.87
CA ALA A 39 -19.37 -10.65 -16.99
C ALA A 39 -17.89 -11.00 -17.03
N ILE A 40 -17.18 -10.37 -17.97
CA ILE A 40 -15.75 -10.52 -18.06
C ILE A 40 -15.14 -9.59 -17.03
N MET A 41 -14.36 -10.15 -16.11
CA MET A 41 -13.74 -9.37 -15.04
C MET A 41 -12.29 -9.09 -15.36
N LEU A 42 -11.91 -7.82 -15.21
CA LEU A 42 -10.49 -7.46 -15.26
C LEU A 42 -9.88 -7.85 -13.93
N PRO A 43 -8.68 -8.43 -13.94
CA PRO A 43 -8.05 -8.81 -12.68
C PRO A 43 -7.67 -7.58 -11.89
N GLY A 44 -7.71 -7.70 -10.58
CA GLY A 44 -7.21 -6.65 -9.72
C GLY A 44 -5.70 -6.69 -9.66
N LYS A 45 -5.15 -5.72 -8.99
CA LYS A 45 -3.72 -5.69 -8.75
C LYS A 45 -3.48 -5.34 -7.29
N PRO A 46 -2.37 -5.80 -6.71
CA PRO A 46 -2.11 -5.47 -5.30
C PRO A 46 -1.89 -3.98 -5.12
N PRO A 47 -2.44 -3.39 -4.07
CA PRO A 47 -2.11 -2.00 -3.76
C PRO A 47 -0.69 -1.93 -3.22
N THR A 48 0.05 -0.91 -3.65
CA THR A 48 1.42 -0.72 -3.19
C THR A 48 1.64 0.74 -2.83
N ILE A 49 2.63 0.98 -1.97
CA ILE A 49 2.99 2.34 -1.57
C ILE A 49 3.37 3.17 -2.79
N THR A 50 4.19 2.59 -3.66
CA THR A 50 4.61 3.31 -4.86
C THR A 50 3.42 3.60 -5.77
N GLY A 51 2.53 2.62 -5.92
CA GLY A 51 1.34 2.82 -6.74
C GLY A 51 0.45 3.93 -6.19
N LEU A 52 0.24 3.93 -4.89
CA LEU A 52 -0.54 4.98 -4.25
C LEU A 52 0.12 6.35 -4.44
N ALA A 53 1.44 6.41 -4.24
CA ALA A 53 2.14 7.67 -4.38
C ALA A 53 1.96 8.24 -5.78
N LEU A 54 2.15 7.41 -6.80
CA LEU A 54 2.00 7.86 -8.17
C LEU A 54 0.56 8.28 -8.47
N PHE A 55 -0.40 7.53 -7.96
CA PHE A 55 -1.80 7.86 -8.19
C PHE A 55 -2.16 9.22 -7.59
N LEU A 56 -1.58 9.54 -6.43
CA LEU A 56 -1.84 10.80 -5.76
C LEU A 56 -1.04 11.96 -6.33
N GLY A 57 -0.11 11.68 -7.24
CA GLY A 57 0.65 12.75 -7.87
C GLY A 57 2.05 12.94 -7.32
N PHE A 58 2.48 12.09 -6.40
CA PHE A 58 3.86 12.15 -5.93
C PHE A 58 4.76 11.42 -6.92
N ASN A 59 6.00 11.85 -6.98
CA ASN A 59 6.94 11.23 -7.92
C ASN A 59 7.58 9.96 -7.37
N THR A 60 7.62 9.81 -6.06
CA THR A 60 8.25 8.65 -5.43
C THR A 60 7.48 8.28 -4.17
N ARG A 61 7.69 7.03 -3.73
CA ARG A 61 7.09 6.61 -2.46
C ARG A 61 7.73 7.36 -1.29
N ALA A 62 8.97 7.77 -1.44
CA ALA A 62 9.63 8.52 -0.38
C ALA A 62 8.95 9.86 -0.15
N ALA A 63 8.53 10.52 -1.23
CA ALA A 63 7.82 11.78 -1.10
C ALA A 63 6.50 11.60 -0.34
N LEU A 64 5.82 10.50 -0.58
CA LEU A 64 4.59 10.20 0.15
C LEU A 64 4.88 9.94 1.63
N ARG A 65 5.92 9.16 1.91
CA ARG A 65 6.24 8.76 3.28
C ARG A 65 6.70 9.93 4.12
N THR A 66 7.36 10.89 3.50
CA THR A 66 7.90 12.03 4.25
C THR A 66 7.03 13.27 4.14
N TYR A 67 5.80 13.11 3.64
CA TYR A 67 4.89 14.23 3.53
C TYR A 67 4.67 14.86 4.91
N ARG A 68 4.80 16.19 4.96
CA ARG A 68 4.69 16.95 6.21
C ARG A 68 3.64 18.06 6.13
N GLY A 69 2.63 17.87 5.34
CA GLY A 69 1.60 18.89 5.20
C GLY A 69 0.65 18.93 6.39
N LYS A 70 -0.59 19.31 6.14
CA LYS A 70 -1.58 19.43 7.20
C LYS A 70 -1.78 18.10 7.90
N SER A 71 -2.05 18.18 9.22
CA SER A 71 -2.14 16.96 10.03
C SER A 71 -3.25 16.04 9.54
N GLU A 72 -4.36 16.58 9.05
CA GLU A 72 -5.44 15.73 8.57
C GLU A 72 -5.03 15.00 7.29
N PHE A 73 -4.17 15.63 6.45
CA PHE A 73 -3.66 14.97 5.26
C PHE A 73 -2.69 13.86 5.65
N VAL A 74 -1.82 14.15 6.62
CA VAL A 74 -0.88 13.15 7.12
C VAL A 74 -1.63 11.95 7.69
N SER A 75 -2.71 12.22 8.42
CA SER A 75 -3.52 11.15 9.00
C SER A 75 -4.14 10.28 7.91
N ALA A 76 -4.69 10.90 6.86
CA ALA A 76 -5.29 10.15 5.77
C ALA A 76 -4.25 9.29 5.05
N ILE A 77 -3.05 9.83 4.84
CA ILE A 77 -1.98 9.09 4.18
C ILE A 77 -1.51 7.94 5.06
N THR A 78 -1.39 8.18 6.36
CA THR A 78 -0.98 7.12 7.29
C THR A 78 -1.97 5.97 7.28
N ARG A 79 -3.27 6.30 7.27
CA ARG A 79 -4.29 5.26 7.22
C ARG A 79 -4.21 4.49 5.91
N ALA A 80 -3.95 5.19 4.80
CA ALA A 80 -3.82 4.52 3.51
C ALA A 80 -2.63 3.57 3.50
N LYS A 81 -1.52 3.99 4.10
CA LYS A 81 -0.36 3.11 4.21
C LYS A 81 -0.69 1.87 5.04
N SER A 82 -1.46 2.05 6.11
CA SER A 82 -1.86 0.91 6.93
C SER A 82 -2.75 -0.06 6.16
N ARG A 83 -3.60 0.47 5.28
CA ARG A 83 -4.43 -0.40 4.45
C ARG A 83 -3.59 -1.24 3.51
N ILE A 84 -2.51 -0.68 2.99
CA ILE A 84 -1.60 -1.43 2.13
C ILE A 84 -0.86 -2.49 2.94
N GLU A 85 -0.43 -2.14 4.15
CA GLU A 85 0.22 -3.11 5.02
C GLU A 85 -0.73 -4.25 5.36
N GLU A 86 -1.98 -3.93 5.64
CA GLU A 86 -2.95 -4.95 5.99
C GLU A 86 -3.15 -5.91 4.83
N TYR A 87 -3.18 -5.39 3.61
CA TYR A 87 -3.28 -6.25 2.44
C TYR A 87 -2.07 -7.19 2.36
N ALA A 88 -0.86 -6.64 2.52
CA ALA A 88 0.35 -7.46 2.45
C ALA A 88 0.38 -8.49 3.58
N GLU A 89 -0.07 -8.10 4.78
CA GLU A 89 -0.11 -9.03 5.89
C GLU A 89 -1.06 -10.18 5.61
N SER A 90 -2.18 -9.89 4.96
CA SER A 90 -3.14 -10.95 4.63
C SER A 90 -2.54 -11.93 3.63
N ARG A 91 -1.62 -11.46 2.79
CA ARG A 91 -0.97 -12.34 1.81
C ARG A 91 0.06 -13.26 2.44
N LEU A 92 0.45 -13.01 3.69
CA LEU A 92 1.37 -13.91 4.37
C LEU A 92 0.77 -15.30 4.56
N TYR A 93 -0.55 -15.39 4.56
CA TYR A 93 -1.23 -16.68 4.69
C TYR A 93 -1.47 -17.36 3.35
N ASP A 94 -1.04 -16.73 2.28
CA ASP A 94 -1.26 -17.21 0.94
C ASP A 94 -0.04 -18.02 0.49
N LYS A 95 -0.27 -19.26 0.11
CA LYS A 95 0.82 -20.16 -0.25
C LYS A 95 1.70 -19.55 -1.35
N ASP A 96 1.09 -18.94 -2.34
CA ASP A 96 1.83 -18.42 -3.48
C ASP A 96 2.34 -17.01 -3.29
N GLY A 97 1.76 -16.26 -2.37
CA GLY A 97 2.11 -14.87 -2.20
C GLY A 97 2.91 -14.54 -0.96
N CYS A 98 3.10 -15.51 -0.06
CA CYS A 98 3.66 -15.18 1.24
C CYS A 98 5.11 -14.70 1.15
N ARG A 99 5.90 -15.29 0.28
CA ARG A 99 7.31 -14.90 0.17
C ARG A 99 7.45 -13.46 -0.31
N GLY A 100 6.68 -13.09 -1.34
CA GLY A 100 6.69 -11.71 -1.82
C GLY A 100 6.17 -10.74 -0.78
N ALA A 101 5.13 -11.14 -0.05
CA ALA A 101 4.57 -10.31 0.99
C ALA A 101 5.59 -10.07 2.11
N MET A 102 6.31 -11.10 2.52
CA MET A 102 7.35 -10.94 3.53
C MET A 102 8.41 -9.96 3.08
N PHE A 103 8.85 -10.10 1.84
CA PHE A 103 9.88 -9.23 1.32
C PHE A 103 9.37 -7.78 1.26
N TYR A 104 8.15 -7.59 0.77
CA TYR A 104 7.56 -6.26 0.69
C TYR A 104 7.44 -5.61 2.05
N LEU A 105 6.94 -6.37 3.04
CA LEU A 105 6.76 -5.84 4.37
C LEU A 105 8.08 -5.47 5.01
N SER A 106 9.11 -6.29 4.79
CA SER A 106 10.41 -6.02 5.40
C SER A 106 11.03 -4.74 4.85
N LEU A 107 10.65 -4.33 3.64
CA LEU A 107 11.20 -3.12 3.04
C LEU A 107 10.34 -1.89 3.28
N ASN A 108 9.03 -2.06 3.44
CA ASN A 108 8.13 -0.93 3.40
C ASN A 108 7.31 -0.69 4.65
N ALA A 109 7.04 -1.72 5.44
CA ALA A 109 6.15 -1.57 6.58
C ALA A 109 6.95 -1.21 7.81
N GLU A 110 6.38 -0.30 8.59
CA GLU A 110 7.00 0.07 9.84
C GLU A 110 6.76 -1.04 10.84
N GLY A 111 7.79 -1.38 11.60
CA GLY A 111 7.67 -2.43 12.58
C GLY A 111 7.91 -3.82 12.04
N TRP A 112 8.03 -3.96 10.74
CA TRP A 112 8.25 -5.28 10.15
C TRP A 112 9.71 -5.55 9.84
N LYS A 113 10.50 -4.48 9.67
CA LYS A 113 11.90 -4.70 9.48
C LYS A 113 12.58 -4.65 10.82
N GLU A 114 13.69 -5.30 10.90
CA GLU A 114 14.47 -5.31 12.09
C GLU A 114 14.82 -3.91 12.47
N GLU A 115 14.59 -3.56 13.70
CA GLU A 115 14.80 -2.23 14.10
C GLU A 115 16.23 -1.88 14.12
N LYS A 116 16.60 -1.03 13.24
CA LYS A 116 17.87 -0.48 13.31
C LYS A 116 17.70 0.79 13.97
N ASP A 117 17.86 0.74 15.15
CA ASP A 117 17.72 1.90 15.90
C ASP A 117 18.90 2.74 15.64
N GLU A 118 18.79 3.65 14.83
CA GLU A 118 19.84 4.52 14.53
C GLU A 118 20.26 5.28 15.69
N ASP A 119 19.40 5.38 16.59
CA ASP A 119 19.71 6.09 17.77
C ASP A 119 20.25 5.23 18.79
N THR A 120 20.00 4.00 18.72
CA THR A 120 20.55 3.11 19.62
C THR A 120 21.72 2.65 19.00
N ALA A 121 22.37 2.97 19.13
CA ALA A 121 23.38 2.37 18.71
C ALA A 121 23.53 1.00 19.00
N PRO A 122 23.81 0.78 18.90
CA PRO A 122 23.73 -0.29 19.00
C PRO A 122 23.91 -1.03 19.82
N VAL A 123 23.69 -0.73 20.16
CA VAL A 123 23.63 -1.25 20.65
C VAL A 123 23.98 -2.05 21.03
N GLU A 124 24.22 -2.01 21.33
CA GLU A 124 24.47 -2.58 21.38
C GLU A 124 24.51 -3.48 21.61
N ILE A 125 24.55 -3.47 21.81
CA ILE A 125 24.58 -4.22 21.78
C ILE A 125 24.75 -5.06 21.94
N VAL A 126 24.87 -4.86 22.34
CA VAL A 126 24.94 -5.49 22.23
C VAL A 126 25.15 -6.37 22.55
N ARG A 127 25.19 -6.50 23.06
CA ARG A 127 25.27 -7.09 23.08
C ARG A 127 25.31 -7.97 23.39
N ILE A 128 25.36 -8.05 24.02
CA ILE A 128 25.40 -8.57 24.02
C ILE A 128 25.65 -9.40 23.91
N VAL A 129 25.70 -9.22 24.15
CA VAL A 129 25.94 -9.71 23.74
C VAL A 129 26.67 -10.40 23.76
N ASP A 130 26.80 -10.24 24.15
CA ASP A 130 27.36 -10.62 24.04
C ASP A 130 27.94 -11.30 24.41
N ASP A 131 28.14 -11.37 25.20
CA ASP A 131 28.41 -11.64 25.32
C ASP A 131 28.54 -12.29 25.26
N VAL A 132 28.45 -12.34 25.60
CA VAL A 132 28.30 -12.60 25.19
C VAL A 132 28.38 -12.68 24.90
#